data_4c9115a48941024fbca96658a6adbcf9
#
_entry.id   4c9115a48941024fbca96658a6adbcf9
#
_cell.length_a   1.000
_cell.length_b   1.000
_cell.length_c   1.000
_cell.angle_alpha   90.00
_cell.angle_beta   90.00
_cell.angle_gamma   90.00
#
_symmetry.space_group_name_H-M   'P 1'
#
loop_
_entity.id
_entity.type
_entity.pdbx_description
1 polymer ?
#
loop_
_entity_poly.entity_id
_entity_poly.type
_entity_poly.pdbx_seq_one_letter_code
_entity_poly.pdbx_strand_id
1 'polypeptide(L)'
;GFNSVTANLGQLQNKGFELTLNANIINSKDFKWFASGNFSLNRRKINSLYGDMVDVLDENGNVIGQKESDDETNKWFIGQDPDRIWDYERAGVWQKDEREEAAIYGCQPGDFKYVDQNGDGIMNNKDKVFQGYTTPRFRWTLRNEWTYKNLSLSAVLYSYLGHYGAFQRAANNYSFPDRTSDYDFPRWTATNPINDYARIGSKNIGTNYVNKSFVRLENVTLSYHFPKEWINKFAIQSLRLSGSIQNAAVFAPHWNFWDPESGSVTPRTFNLGINVTL
;
A
#
# COMPACT_ATOMS: atom_id res chain seq x y z
N GLY A 1 -30.94 31.78 -6.52
CA GLY A 1 -30.74 30.77 -5.48
C GLY A 1 -29.44 30.03 -5.69
N PHE A 2 -28.88 29.46 -4.64
CA PHE A 2 -27.67 28.64 -4.72
C PHE A 2 -28.02 27.25 -5.25
N ASN A 3 -27.26 26.76 -6.22
CA ASN A 3 -27.47 25.40 -6.78
C ASN A 3 -26.94 24.30 -5.86
N SER A 4 -26.06 24.62 -4.93
CA SER A 4 -25.52 23.71 -3.92
C SER A 4 -25.02 24.48 -2.69
N VAL A 5 -25.07 23.82 -1.55
CA VAL A 5 -24.52 24.33 -0.28
C VAL A 5 -23.65 23.24 0.33
N THR A 6 -22.42 23.60 0.72
CA THR A 6 -21.54 22.68 1.45
C THR A 6 -21.91 22.71 2.95
N ALA A 7 -22.20 21.55 3.51
CA ALA A 7 -22.50 21.39 4.93
C ALA A 7 -21.73 20.21 5.52
N ASN A 8 -21.41 20.28 6.82
CA ASN A 8 -20.81 19.16 7.57
C ASN A 8 -21.96 18.31 8.14
N LEU A 9 -22.28 17.21 7.46
CA LEU A 9 -23.40 16.34 7.82
C LEU A 9 -22.96 15.04 8.51
N GLY A 10 -21.70 14.62 8.33
CA GLY A 10 -21.20 13.35 8.85
C GLY A 10 -20.23 13.49 10.03
N GLN A 11 -20.00 12.37 10.71
CA GLN A 11 -19.04 12.24 11.80
C GLN A 11 -18.05 11.09 11.53
N LEU A 12 -16.76 11.41 11.58
CA LEU A 12 -15.66 10.45 11.48
C LEU A 12 -14.91 10.39 12.83
N GLN A 13 -14.74 9.19 13.34
CA GLN A 13 -13.90 8.93 14.50
C GLN A 13 -12.53 8.41 14.06
N ASN A 14 -11.48 8.90 14.72
CA ASN A 14 -10.11 8.43 14.53
C ASN A 14 -9.51 8.01 15.89
N LYS A 15 -8.95 6.79 15.98
CA LYS A 15 -8.26 6.27 17.16
C LYS A 15 -6.93 5.67 16.75
N GLY A 16 -5.86 6.00 17.47
CA GLY A 16 -4.53 5.51 17.15
C GLY A 16 -3.71 5.20 18.38
N PHE A 17 -2.61 4.52 18.14
CA PHE A 17 -1.56 4.27 19.12
C PHE A 17 -0.22 4.56 18.46
N GLU A 18 0.62 5.30 19.15
CA GLU A 18 1.98 5.64 18.72
C GLU A 18 2.96 5.30 19.84
N LEU A 19 4.07 4.69 19.47
CA LEU A 19 5.15 4.32 20.38
C LEU A 19 6.48 4.75 19.78
N THR A 20 7.28 5.48 20.55
CA THR A 20 8.67 5.81 20.20
C THR A 20 9.59 5.26 21.29
N LEU A 21 10.58 4.48 20.89
CA LEU A 21 11.61 3.92 21.76
C LEU A 21 12.98 4.36 21.27
N ASN A 22 13.81 4.85 22.19
CA ASN A 22 15.21 5.19 21.93
C ASN A 22 16.08 4.47 22.96
N ALA A 23 17.11 3.77 22.52
CA ALA A 23 17.96 3.01 23.40
C ALA A 23 19.43 3.04 22.96
N ASN A 24 20.32 3.25 23.94
CA ASN A 24 21.71 2.90 23.80
C ASN A 24 21.86 1.42 24.21
N ILE A 25 21.85 0.53 23.20
CA ILE A 25 21.87 -0.93 23.43
C ILE A 25 23.23 -1.36 23.94
N ILE A 26 24.28 -0.80 23.35
CA ILE A 26 25.67 -1.01 23.80
C ILE A 26 26.33 0.37 23.86
N ASN A 27 27.03 0.63 24.96
CA ASN A 27 27.80 1.84 25.14
C ASN A 27 29.15 1.49 25.80
N SER A 28 30.06 0.94 25.01
CA SER A 28 31.42 0.64 25.44
C SER A 28 32.42 1.66 24.88
N LYS A 29 33.70 1.58 25.32
CA LYS A 29 34.75 2.50 24.90
C LYS A 29 34.96 2.46 23.37
N ASP A 30 34.98 1.29 22.78
CA ASP A 30 35.33 1.11 21.36
C ASP A 30 34.11 0.84 20.49
N PHE A 31 33.00 0.37 21.06
CA PHE A 31 31.80 0.04 20.29
C PHE A 31 30.55 0.64 20.95
N LYS A 32 29.76 1.33 20.16
CA LYS A 32 28.46 1.88 20.56
C LYS A 32 27.39 1.40 19.59
N TRP A 33 26.25 1.06 20.12
CA TRP A 33 25.04 0.76 19.34
C TRP A 33 23.86 1.51 19.91
N PHE A 34 23.35 2.42 19.10
CA PHE A 34 22.10 3.15 19.35
C PHE A 34 21.01 2.64 18.42
N ALA A 35 19.82 2.44 18.92
CA ALA A 35 18.64 2.15 18.12
C ALA A 35 17.48 3.07 18.51
N SER A 36 16.72 3.50 17.49
CA SER A 36 15.50 4.28 17.64
C SER A 36 14.41 3.63 16.81
N GLY A 37 13.28 3.32 17.44
CA GLY A 37 12.13 2.70 16.80
C GLY A 37 10.87 3.52 17.00
N ASN A 38 10.08 3.66 15.92
CA ASN A 38 8.74 4.23 15.98
C ASN A 38 7.76 3.18 15.46
N PHE A 39 6.63 3.06 16.13
CA PHE A 39 5.50 2.25 15.69
C PHE A 39 4.23 3.07 15.77
N SER A 40 3.39 2.99 14.76
CA SER A 40 2.08 3.65 14.77
C SER A 40 1.01 2.77 14.12
N LEU A 41 -0.16 2.83 14.68
CA LEU A 41 -1.38 2.30 14.10
C LEU A 41 -2.50 3.34 14.21
N ASN A 42 -3.34 3.40 13.20
CA ASN A 42 -4.49 4.29 13.19
C ASN A 42 -5.72 3.55 12.66
N ARG A 43 -6.88 3.81 13.25
CA ARG A 43 -8.17 3.22 12.90
C ARG A 43 -9.20 4.31 12.80
N ARG A 44 -9.81 4.40 11.63
CA ARG A 44 -10.89 5.33 11.35
C ARG A 44 -12.22 4.58 11.32
N LYS A 45 -13.27 5.28 11.63
CA LYS A 45 -14.63 4.75 11.62
C LYS A 45 -15.62 5.87 11.31
N ILE A 46 -16.48 5.63 10.35
CA ILE A 46 -17.62 6.49 10.08
C ILE A 46 -18.67 6.23 11.18
N ASN A 47 -19.01 7.26 11.94
CA ASN A 47 -20.05 7.14 12.98
C ASN A 47 -21.42 7.51 12.44
N SER A 48 -21.52 8.52 11.58
CA SER A 48 -22.73 8.96 10.90
C SER A 48 -22.41 9.59 9.56
N LEU A 49 -23.37 9.66 8.67
CA LEU A 49 -23.27 10.28 7.34
C LEU A 49 -24.23 11.47 7.22
N TYR A 50 -25.39 11.27 6.58
CA TYR A 50 -26.27 12.37 6.20
C TYR A 50 -27.55 12.44 7.06
N GLY A 51 -27.80 11.44 7.89
CA GLY A 51 -29.00 11.33 8.72
C GLY A 51 -30.20 10.69 8.02
N ASP A 52 -30.03 10.20 6.79
CA ASP A 52 -31.09 9.50 6.08
C ASP A 52 -31.34 8.12 6.73
N MET A 53 -32.57 7.89 7.21
CA MET A 53 -32.93 6.67 7.93
C MET A 53 -33.55 5.66 7.00
N VAL A 54 -33.20 4.39 7.16
CA VAL A 54 -33.84 3.25 6.48
C VAL A 54 -34.32 2.23 7.49
N ASP A 55 -35.43 1.55 7.18
CA ASP A 55 -35.99 0.52 8.03
C ASP A 55 -35.05 -0.72 8.06
N VAL A 56 -34.92 -1.27 9.26
CA VAL A 56 -34.26 -2.56 9.49
C VAL A 56 -35.37 -3.61 9.55
N LEU A 57 -35.28 -4.60 8.66
CA LEU A 57 -36.25 -5.67 8.56
C LEU A 57 -35.73 -6.94 9.25
N ASP A 58 -36.63 -7.71 9.86
CA ASP A 58 -36.35 -9.08 10.31
C ASP A 58 -36.38 -10.08 9.13
N GLU A 59 -36.10 -11.35 9.40
CA GLU A 59 -36.17 -12.44 8.41
C GLU A 59 -37.54 -12.63 7.76
N ASN A 60 -38.60 -12.12 8.39
CA ASN A 60 -40.00 -12.18 7.92
C ASN A 60 -40.40 -10.91 7.17
N GLY A 61 -39.53 -9.90 7.07
CA GLY A 61 -39.82 -8.63 6.42
C GLY A 61 -40.51 -7.59 7.30
N ASN A 62 -40.63 -7.82 8.62
CA ASN A 62 -41.22 -6.83 9.54
C ASN A 62 -40.18 -5.80 9.95
N VAL A 63 -40.57 -4.55 10.09
CA VAL A 63 -39.72 -3.46 10.58
C VAL A 63 -39.42 -3.67 12.06
N ILE A 64 -38.17 -3.87 12.42
CA ILE A 64 -37.71 -4.05 13.80
C ILE A 64 -36.94 -2.83 14.34
N GLY A 65 -36.72 -1.82 13.52
CA GLY A 65 -36.02 -0.58 13.88
C GLY A 65 -35.64 0.26 12.68
N GLN A 66 -34.89 1.33 12.92
CA GLN A 66 -34.34 2.16 11.87
C GLN A 66 -32.87 2.35 12.10
N LYS A 67 -32.09 2.44 11.03
CA LYS A 67 -30.69 2.79 11.02
C LYS A 67 -30.41 3.85 9.95
N GLU A 68 -29.34 4.61 10.13
CA GLU A 68 -28.88 5.51 9.09
C GLU A 68 -28.38 4.71 7.88
N SER A 69 -28.69 5.19 6.66
CA SER A 69 -28.31 4.54 5.41
C SER A 69 -26.83 4.68 5.11
N ASP A 70 -26.24 3.63 4.55
CA ASP A 70 -24.90 3.67 3.98
C ASP A 70 -24.91 4.40 2.63
N ASP A 71 -23.79 4.99 2.25
CA ASP A 71 -23.59 5.59 0.92
C ASP A 71 -22.76 4.64 0.04
N GLU A 72 -23.44 3.75 -0.67
CA GLU A 72 -22.80 2.80 -1.58
C GLU A 72 -22.12 3.49 -2.78
N THR A 73 -22.61 4.67 -3.19
CA THR A 73 -22.04 5.43 -4.32
C THR A 73 -20.63 5.90 -4.00
N ASN A 74 -20.43 6.46 -2.82
CA ASN A 74 -19.14 6.91 -2.34
C ASN A 74 -18.39 5.81 -1.57
N LYS A 75 -18.98 4.62 -1.42
CA LYS A 75 -18.46 3.47 -0.67
C LYS A 75 -18.22 3.81 0.81
N TRP A 76 -19.10 4.60 1.40
CA TRP A 76 -19.05 4.97 2.81
C TRP A 76 -20.08 4.18 3.61
N PHE A 77 -19.60 3.37 4.51
CA PHE A 77 -20.39 2.47 5.31
C PHE A 77 -20.30 2.85 6.79
N ILE A 78 -21.42 3.04 7.44
CA ILE A 78 -21.48 3.39 8.87
C ILE A 78 -20.90 2.24 9.69
N GLY A 79 -20.06 2.59 10.64
CA GLY A 79 -19.33 1.61 11.43
C GLY A 79 -18.06 1.08 10.80
N GLN A 80 -17.76 1.43 9.53
CA GLN A 80 -16.58 0.99 8.80
C GLN A 80 -15.54 2.11 8.64
N ASP A 81 -14.32 1.69 8.29
CA ASP A 81 -13.24 2.61 7.94
C ASP A 81 -13.48 3.12 6.50
N PRO A 82 -13.43 4.44 6.23
CA PRO A 82 -13.64 4.99 4.89
C PRO A 82 -12.63 4.54 3.84
N ASP A 83 -11.47 4.02 4.26
CA ASP A 83 -10.47 3.45 3.36
C ASP A 83 -10.64 1.94 3.12
N ARG A 84 -11.72 1.36 3.63
CA ARG A 84 -12.02 -0.05 3.41
C ARG A 84 -12.42 -0.28 1.95
N ILE A 85 -11.79 -1.27 1.33
CA ILE A 85 -12.10 -1.65 -0.05
C ILE A 85 -13.40 -2.42 -0.07
N TRP A 86 -14.39 -1.93 -0.81
CA TRP A 86 -15.62 -2.62 -1.10
C TRP A 86 -15.76 -2.78 -2.61
N ASP A 87 -15.55 -3.99 -3.10
CA ASP A 87 -15.52 -4.29 -4.55
C ASP A 87 -15.76 -5.78 -4.78
N TYR A 88 -15.90 -6.19 -6.05
CA TYR A 88 -16.03 -7.58 -6.45
C TYR A 88 -14.77 -8.38 -6.10
N GLU A 89 -14.97 -9.55 -5.52
CA GLU A 89 -13.88 -10.50 -5.26
C GLU A 89 -13.48 -11.19 -6.56
N ARG A 90 -12.20 -11.13 -6.88
CA ARG A 90 -11.67 -11.76 -8.07
C ARG A 90 -11.40 -13.25 -7.85
N ALA A 91 -11.99 -14.12 -8.67
CA ALA A 91 -11.77 -15.57 -8.67
C ALA A 91 -10.69 -16.03 -9.65
N GLY A 92 -10.19 -15.15 -10.52
CA GLY A 92 -9.18 -15.50 -11.53
C GLY A 92 -9.53 -14.98 -12.92
N VAL A 93 -9.31 -15.80 -13.93
CA VAL A 93 -9.60 -15.52 -15.34
C VAL A 93 -10.37 -16.72 -15.92
N TRP A 94 -11.45 -16.43 -16.63
CA TRP A 94 -12.25 -17.44 -17.31
C TRP A 94 -11.39 -18.26 -18.29
N GLN A 95 -11.39 -19.59 -18.14
CA GLN A 95 -10.64 -20.50 -19.00
C GLN A 95 -11.47 -20.96 -20.20
N LYS A 96 -10.84 -21.66 -21.14
CA LYS A 96 -11.51 -22.10 -22.40
C LYS A 96 -12.65 -23.07 -22.14
N ASP A 97 -12.51 -23.94 -21.18
CA ASP A 97 -13.48 -24.96 -20.76
C ASP A 97 -14.64 -24.36 -19.95
N GLU A 98 -14.50 -23.14 -19.43
CA GLU A 98 -15.53 -22.41 -18.70
C GLU A 98 -16.36 -21.46 -19.59
N ARG A 99 -16.31 -21.60 -20.91
CA ARG A 99 -16.94 -20.67 -21.88
C ARG A 99 -18.44 -20.51 -21.65
N GLU A 100 -19.17 -21.59 -21.39
CA GLU A 100 -20.62 -21.56 -21.23
C GLU A 100 -21.01 -20.84 -19.91
N GLU A 101 -20.27 -21.09 -18.85
CA GLU A 101 -20.46 -20.43 -17.57
C GLU A 101 -20.12 -18.94 -17.66
N ALA A 102 -18.99 -18.59 -18.30
CA ALA A 102 -18.61 -17.18 -18.53
C ALA A 102 -19.69 -16.40 -19.30
N ALA A 103 -20.38 -17.05 -20.24
CA ALA A 103 -21.42 -16.41 -21.05
C ALA A 103 -22.65 -15.98 -20.21
N ILE A 104 -22.95 -16.63 -19.09
CA ILE A 104 -24.01 -16.24 -18.15
C ILE A 104 -23.78 -14.81 -17.65
N TYR A 105 -22.51 -14.47 -17.36
CA TYR A 105 -22.07 -13.15 -16.89
C TYR A 105 -21.72 -12.19 -18.05
N GLY A 106 -22.03 -12.57 -19.29
CA GLY A 106 -21.68 -11.81 -20.47
C GLY A 106 -20.16 -11.66 -20.66
N CYS A 107 -19.39 -12.62 -20.18
CA CYS A 107 -17.94 -12.74 -20.28
C CYS A 107 -17.54 -13.83 -21.28
N GLN A 108 -16.26 -13.91 -21.60
CA GLN A 108 -15.70 -14.96 -22.46
C GLN A 108 -14.33 -15.41 -21.92
N PRO A 109 -13.79 -16.53 -22.36
CA PRO A 109 -12.48 -16.99 -21.98
C PRO A 109 -11.42 -15.89 -22.11
N GLY A 110 -10.63 -15.72 -21.06
CA GLY A 110 -9.64 -14.64 -20.92
C GLY A 110 -10.13 -13.38 -20.24
N ASP A 111 -11.43 -13.19 -19.99
CA ASP A 111 -11.93 -12.11 -19.14
C ASP A 111 -11.71 -12.43 -17.65
N PHE A 112 -11.67 -11.40 -16.79
CA PHE A 112 -11.62 -11.63 -15.36
C PHE A 112 -12.89 -12.33 -14.88
N LYS A 113 -12.68 -13.30 -13.98
CA LYS A 113 -13.72 -14.03 -13.25
C LYS A 113 -13.88 -13.43 -11.87
N TYR A 114 -15.11 -13.10 -11.50
CA TYR A 114 -15.48 -12.59 -10.19
C TYR A 114 -16.42 -13.57 -9.48
N VAL A 115 -16.42 -13.52 -8.15
CA VAL A 115 -17.31 -14.36 -7.33
C VAL A 115 -18.72 -13.75 -7.34
N ASP A 116 -19.68 -14.52 -7.75
CA ASP A 116 -21.11 -14.25 -7.55
C ASP A 116 -21.45 -14.70 -6.12
N GLN A 117 -21.59 -13.74 -5.19
CA GLN A 117 -21.70 -14.03 -3.76
C GLN A 117 -23.06 -14.64 -3.40
N ASN A 118 -24.10 -14.30 -4.13
CA ASN A 118 -25.46 -14.78 -3.88
C ASN A 118 -25.93 -15.88 -4.86
N GLY A 119 -25.18 -16.15 -5.93
CA GLY A 119 -25.45 -17.18 -6.92
C GLY A 119 -26.65 -16.91 -7.84
N ASP A 120 -27.00 -15.61 -8.03
CA ASP A 120 -28.16 -15.25 -8.85
C ASP A 120 -27.84 -15.09 -10.35
N GLY A 121 -26.58 -15.22 -10.72
CA GLY A 121 -26.09 -15.08 -12.12
C GLY A 121 -25.98 -13.62 -12.59
N ILE A 122 -26.12 -12.64 -11.70
CA ILE A 122 -26.11 -11.21 -12.04
C ILE A 122 -25.10 -10.47 -11.18
N MET A 123 -24.01 -10.00 -11.77
CA MET A 123 -23.00 -9.21 -11.05
C MET A 123 -23.52 -7.80 -10.71
N ASN A 124 -23.73 -7.51 -9.42
CA ASN A 124 -24.22 -6.23 -8.93
C ASN A 124 -23.64 -5.90 -7.53
N ASN A 125 -24.16 -4.87 -6.86
CA ASN A 125 -23.65 -4.46 -5.54
C ASN A 125 -23.77 -5.54 -4.45
N LYS A 126 -24.64 -6.53 -4.60
CA LYS A 126 -24.80 -7.64 -3.63
C LYS A 126 -23.61 -8.61 -3.68
N ASP A 127 -22.82 -8.59 -4.77
CA ASP A 127 -21.63 -9.44 -4.94
C ASP A 127 -20.35 -8.75 -4.49
N LYS A 128 -20.44 -7.50 -4.06
CA LYS A 128 -19.28 -6.78 -3.53
C LYS A 128 -19.06 -7.11 -2.07
N VAL A 129 -17.80 -7.34 -1.74
CA VAL A 129 -17.36 -7.68 -0.38
C VAL A 129 -16.26 -6.73 0.10
N PHE A 130 -16.07 -6.69 1.41
CA PHE A 130 -14.96 -5.95 2.00
C PHE A 130 -13.67 -6.78 1.92
N GLN A 131 -12.68 -6.32 1.18
CA GLN A 131 -11.47 -7.08 0.86
C GLN A 131 -10.22 -6.63 1.65
N GLY A 132 -10.19 -5.43 2.16
CA GLY A 132 -9.02 -4.89 2.85
C GLY A 132 -9.07 -3.38 2.97
N TYR A 133 -7.91 -2.74 2.98
CA TYR A 133 -7.78 -1.30 3.19
C TYR A 133 -6.81 -0.70 2.18
N THR A 134 -7.08 0.51 1.72
CA THR A 134 -6.19 1.25 0.82
C THR A 134 -5.05 1.94 1.57
N THR A 135 -5.19 2.14 2.88
CA THR A 135 -4.18 2.76 3.73
C THR A 135 -3.50 1.77 4.66
N PRO A 136 -2.21 1.95 4.98
CA PRO A 136 -1.49 1.08 5.88
C PRO A 136 -2.14 0.98 7.26
N ARG A 137 -2.31 -0.26 7.74
CA ARG A 137 -2.86 -0.54 9.08
C ARG A 137 -1.80 -0.44 10.18
N PHE A 138 -0.54 -0.64 9.81
CA PHE A 138 0.62 -0.56 10.69
C PHE A 138 1.74 0.15 9.97
N ARG A 139 2.46 1.00 10.70
CA ARG A 139 3.67 1.66 10.23
C ARG A 139 4.73 1.53 11.30
N TRP A 140 5.96 1.26 10.89
CA TRP A 140 7.09 1.31 11.79
C TRP A 140 8.33 1.82 11.08
N THR A 141 9.20 2.42 11.85
CA THR A 141 10.53 2.86 11.41
C THR A 141 11.54 2.37 12.44
N LEU A 142 12.67 1.89 11.97
CA LEU A 142 13.79 1.47 12.79
C LEU A 142 15.06 2.11 12.27
N ARG A 143 15.68 2.94 13.08
CA ARG A 143 17.00 3.50 12.86
C ARG A 143 18.01 2.80 13.75
N ASN A 144 19.10 2.33 13.17
CA ASN A 144 20.26 1.79 13.90
C ASN A 144 21.50 2.60 13.58
N GLU A 145 22.31 2.82 14.58
CA GLU A 145 23.62 3.46 14.47
C GLU A 145 24.63 2.62 15.24
N TRP A 146 25.63 2.15 14.53
CA TRP A 146 26.75 1.42 15.08
C TRP A 146 28.02 2.25 14.91
N THR A 147 28.77 2.43 15.99
CA THR A 147 30.06 3.11 15.94
C THR A 147 31.11 2.18 16.52
N TYR A 148 32.12 1.89 15.74
CA TYR A 148 33.30 1.17 16.17
C TYR A 148 34.52 2.06 15.99
N LYS A 149 35.06 2.57 17.11
CA LYS A 149 36.15 3.57 17.10
C LYS A 149 35.78 4.76 16.20
N ASN A 150 36.49 4.90 15.09
CA ASN A 150 36.33 6.00 14.13
C ASN A 150 35.34 5.69 12.99
N LEU A 151 34.86 4.46 12.90
CA LEU A 151 33.94 4.02 11.84
C LEU A 151 32.50 4.03 12.40
N SER A 152 31.59 4.65 11.66
CA SER A 152 30.16 4.66 11.99
C SER A 152 29.35 4.16 10.80
N LEU A 153 28.42 3.24 11.08
CA LEU A 153 27.41 2.76 10.15
C LEU A 153 26.03 3.15 10.68
N SER A 154 25.20 3.73 9.84
CA SER A 154 23.79 3.93 10.14
C SER A 154 22.92 3.31 9.08
N ALA A 155 21.77 2.77 9.51
CA ALA A 155 20.76 2.20 8.64
C ALA A 155 19.37 2.61 9.11
N VAL A 156 18.51 3.00 8.17
CA VAL A 156 17.10 3.35 8.41
C VAL A 156 16.24 2.39 7.61
N LEU A 157 15.38 1.66 8.32
CA LEU A 157 14.36 0.82 7.75
C LEU A 157 12.98 1.38 8.12
N TYR A 158 12.04 1.27 7.20
CA TYR A 158 10.63 1.50 7.52
C TYR A 158 9.71 0.57 6.75
N SER A 159 8.46 0.52 7.20
CA SER A 159 7.49 -0.39 6.64
C SER A 159 6.07 0.17 6.71
N TYR A 160 5.30 -0.09 5.67
CA TYR A 160 3.86 0.11 5.61
C TYR A 160 3.19 -1.24 5.38
N LEU A 161 2.35 -1.66 6.31
CA LEU A 161 1.77 -3.00 6.33
C LEU A 161 0.25 -2.97 6.35
N GLY A 162 -0.35 -4.03 5.78
CA GLY A 162 -1.79 -4.29 5.84
C GLY A 162 -2.61 -3.37 4.94
N HIS A 163 -2.07 -2.99 3.78
CA HIS A 163 -2.81 -2.22 2.78
C HIS A 163 -2.72 -2.84 1.39
N TYR A 164 -3.68 -2.51 0.58
CA TYR A 164 -3.86 -3.02 -0.76
C TYR A 164 -3.94 -1.86 -1.77
N GLY A 165 -3.61 -2.14 -2.99
CA GLY A 165 -3.76 -1.19 -4.09
C GLY A 165 -3.80 -1.90 -5.42
N ALA A 166 -4.22 -1.18 -6.45
CA ALA A 166 -4.14 -1.64 -7.82
C ALA A 166 -2.95 -0.98 -8.52
N PHE A 167 -2.21 -1.78 -9.27
CA PHE A 167 -1.30 -1.21 -10.25
C PHE A 167 -2.09 -0.92 -11.52
N GLN A 168 -2.42 0.34 -11.74
CA GLN A 168 -3.36 0.75 -12.79
C GLN A 168 -2.96 0.26 -14.19
N ARG A 169 -1.66 0.23 -14.47
CA ARG A 169 -1.12 -0.24 -15.75
C ARG A 169 -1.34 -1.73 -16.00
N ALA A 170 -1.42 -2.54 -14.93
CA ALA A 170 -1.77 -3.95 -15.01
C ALA A 170 -3.28 -4.20 -14.85
N ALA A 171 -3.96 -3.33 -14.12
CA ALA A 171 -5.40 -3.44 -13.85
C ALA A 171 -6.26 -2.94 -15.00
N ASN A 172 -5.78 -1.95 -15.76
CA ASN A 172 -6.54 -1.38 -16.84
C ASN A 172 -6.55 -2.29 -18.07
N ASN A 173 -7.74 -2.51 -18.55
CA ASN A 173 -7.99 -3.03 -19.86
C ASN A 173 -7.79 -1.92 -20.87
N TYR A 174 -6.57 -1.71 -21.28
CA TYR A 174 -6.37 -0.94 -22.48
C TYR A 174 -6.90 -1.77 -23.65
N SER A 175 -8.15 -1.49 -24.03
CA SER A 175 -8.77 -2.06 -25.24
C SER A 175 -8.05 -1.59 -26.50
N PHE A 176 -7.13 -0.65 -26.35
CA PHE A 176 -6.30 -0.13 -27.40
C PHE A 176 -4.82 -0.18 -26.99
N PRO A 177 -3.95 -0.62 -27.87
CA PRO A 177 -2.52 -0.42 -27.69
C PRO A 177 -2.23 1.06 -27.98
N ASP A 178 -2.50 1.92 -27.01
CA ASP A 178 -2.22 3.35 -27.10
C ASP A 178 -0.71 3.66 -27.04
N ARG A 179 0.13 2.62 -27.21
CA ARG A 179 1.59 2.66 -27.15
C ARG A 179 2.16 3.12 -25.82
N THR A 180 1.36 3.19 -24.77
CA THR A 180 1.76 3.57 -23.42
C THR A 180 1.89 2.38 -22.48
N SER A 181 1.77 1.15 -23.00
CA SER A 181 2.04 -0.06 -22.24
C SER A 181 3.55 -0.19 -22.01
N ASP A 182 4.01 0.44 -20.95
CA ASP A 182 5.41 0.51 -20.52
C ASP A 182 5.75 -0.52 -19.45
N TYR A 183 4.84 -1.46 -19.19
CA TYR A 183 5.03 -2.55 -18.26
C TYR A 183 4.72 -3.89 -18.92
N ASP A 184 5.74 -4.72 -19.10
CA ASP A 184 5.63 -6.06 -19.64
C ASP A 184 5.26 -7.06 -18.54
N PHE A 185 4.11 -7.72 -18.68
CA PHE A 185 3.67 -8.81 -17.81
C PHE A 185 2.85 -9.83 -18.63
N PRO A 186 2.85 -11.10 -18.22
CA PRO A 186 2.11 -12.14 -18.93
C PRO A 186 0.61 -11.82 -18.89
N ARG A 187 -0.08 -12.07 -20.02
CA ARG A 187 -1.55 -11.99 -20.10
C ARG A 187 -2.09 -13.34 -20.52
N TRP A 188 -3.35 -13.56 -20.17
CA TRP A 188 -4.05 -14.73 -20.66
C TRP A 188 -4.12 -14.71 -22.19
N THR A 189 -3.75 -15.82 -22.79
CA THR A 189 -3.99 -16.13 -24.20
C THR A 189 -4.44 -17.57 -24.33
N ALA A 190 -4.96 -17.91 -25.50
CA ALA A 190 -5.38 -19.30 -25.78
C ALA A 190 -4.25 -20.32 -25.67
N THR A 191 -2.98 -19.90 -25.78
CA THR A 191 -1.77 -20.71 -25.64
C THR A 191 -1.03 -20.50 -24.32
N ASN A 192 -1.44 -19.50 -23.53
CA ASN A 192 -0.89 -19.21 -22.19
C ASN A 192 -2.04 -18.95 -21.20
N PRO A 193 -2.73 -20.02 -20.73
CA PRO A 193 -3.93 -19.94 -19.89
C PRO A 193 -3.58 -19.65 -18.42
N ILE A 194 -3.20 -18.41 -18.11
CA ILE A 194 -2.88 -17.96 -16.75
C ILE A 194 -4.12 -17.41 -16.04
N ASN A 195 -4.09 -17.35 -14.69
CA ASN A 195 -5.16 -16.83 -13.84
C ASN A 195 -4.90 -15.42 -13.29
N ASP A 196 -3.69 -14.87 -13.49
CA ASP A 196 -3.30 -13.62 -12.84
C ASP A 196 -3.73 -12.38 -13.62
N TYR A 197 -3.65 -12.42 -14.95
CA TYR A 197 -3.92 -11.29 -15.82
C TYR A 197 -4.81 -11.69 -16.98
N ALA A 198 -5.90 -10.96 -17.13
CA ALA A 198 -6.86 -11.16 -18.20
C ALA A 198 -6.25 -10.86 -19.60
N ARG A 199 -6.93 -11.31 -20.63
CA ARG A 199 -6.62 -10.97 -22.03
C ARG A 199 -6.67 -9.44 -22.27
N ILE A 200 -6.02 -8.98 -23.31
CA ILE A 200 -6.16 -7.59 -23.79
C ILE A 200 -7.63 -7.36 -24.21
N GLY A 201 -8.21 -6.24 -23.80
CA GLY A 201 -9.61 -5.90 -24.08
C GLY A 201 -10.62 -6.76 -23.31
N SER A 202 -10.24 -7.35 -22.17
CA SER A 202 -11.17 -8.08 -21.30
C SER A 202 -12.23 -7.15 -20.71
N LYS A 203 -13.41 -7.69 -20.44
CA LYS A 203 -14.43 -6.99 -19.66
C LYS A 203 -13.97 -6.95 -18.21
N ASN A 204 -13.92 -5.74 -17.64
CA ASN A 204 -13.50 -5.53 -16.26
C ASN A 204 -14.60 -4.74 -15.53
N ILE A 205 -15.17 -5.33 -14.48
CA ILE A 205 -16.20 -4.73 -13.63
C ILE A 205 -15.70 -4.40 -12.22
N GLY A 206 -14.53 -4.92 -11.83
CA GLY A 206 -13.91 -4.69 -10.53
C GLY A 206 -12.43 -4.39 -10.66
N THR A 207 -11.81 -4.08 -9.54
CA THR A 207 -10.39 -3.74 -9.46
C THR A 207 -9.58 -4.92 -8.94
N ASN A 208 -8.45 -5.21 -9.57
CA ASN A 208 -7.51 -6.21 -9.07
C ASN A 208 -6.64 -5.59 -7.97
N TYR A 209 -7.04 -5.77 -6.73
CA TYR A 209 -6.29 -5.33 -5.57
C TYR A 209 -5.20 -6.33 -5.20
N VAL A 210 -4.01 -5.83 -4.97
CA VAL A 210 -2.83 -6.59 -4.57
C VAL A 210 -2.29 -6.03 -3.26
N ASN A 211 -1.79 -6.89 -2.39
CA ASN A 211 -1.17 -6.47 -1.13
C ASN A 211 0.09 -5.64 -1.42
N LYS A 212 0.08 -4.39 -0.97
CA LYS A 212 1.16 -3.39 -1.13
C LYS A 212 2.10 -3.32 0.06
N SER A 213 1.97 -4.21 1.04
CA SER A 213 2.84 -4.21 2.22
C SER A 213 4.30 -4.35 1.82
N PHE A 214 5.14 -3.52 2.41
CA PHE A 214 6.58 -3.54 2.11
C PHE A 214 7.44 -3.18 3.32
N VAL A 215 8.69 -3.57 3.26
CA VAL A 215 9.80 -3.11 4.11
C VAL A 215 10.84 -2.46 3.21
N ARG A 216 11.24 -1.26 3.56
CA ARG A 216 12.27 -0.50 2.82
C ARG A 216 13.50 -0.26 3.67
N LEU A 217 14.66 -0.55 3.12
CA LEU A 217 15.93 -0.03 3.59
C LEU A 217 16.15 1.32 2.90
N GLU A 218 15.74 2.38 3.62
CA GLU A 218 15.68 3.74 3.09
C GLU A 218 17.06 4.33 2.90
N ASN A 219 17.87 4.25 3.93
CA ASN A 219 19.19 4.85 3.92
C ASN A 219 20.21 3.94 4.60
N VAL A 220 21.39 3.84 4.01
CA VAL A 220 22.56 3.25 4.63
C VAL A 220 23.71 4.23 4.47
N THR A 221 24.33 4.63 5.57
CA THR A 221 25.47 5.58 5.57
C THR A 221 26.64 4.98 6.33
N LEU A 222 27.77 4.91 5.67
CA LEU A 222 29.06 4.57 6.26
C LEU A 222 29.89 5.84 6.36
N SER A 223 30.46 6.11 7.54
CA SER A 223 31.30 7.29 7.77
C SER A 223 32.56 6.92 8.51
N TYR A 224 33.67 7.58 8.16
CA TYR A 224 34.93 7.45 8.84
C TYR A 224 35.43 8.82 9.32
N HIS A 225 35.66 8.93 10.62
CA HIS A 225 36.26 10.10 11.25
C HIS A 225 37.78 9.90 11.36
N PHE A 226 38.55 10.76 10.72
CA PHE A 226 39.98 10.64 10.75
C PHE A 226 40.54 11.01 12.13
N PRO A 227 41.49 10.21 12.70
CA PRO A 227 42.14 10.55 13.95
C PRO A 227 42.86 11.90 13.89
N LYS A 228 42.79 12.66 14.96
CA LYS A 228 43.44 13.99 15.04
C LYS A 228 44.94 13.94 14.75
N GLU A 229 45.62 12.87 15.15
CA GLU A 229 47.05 12.68 14.92
C GLU A 229 47.42 12.67 13.44
N TRP A 230 46.45 12.29 12.56
CA TRP A 230 46.68 12.23 11.12
C TRP A 230 46.48 13.58 10.44
N ILE A 231 45.49 14.36 10.93
CA ILE A 231 45.00 15.56 10.25
C ILE A 231 45.61 16.86 10.79
N ASN A 232 46.08 16.88 12.03
CA ASN A 232 46.68 18.09 12.65
C ASN A 232 47.90 18.62 11.85
N LYS A 233 48.62 17.74 11.15
CA LYS A 233 49.75 18.12 10.30
C LYS A 233 49.36 19.05 9.14
N PHE A 234 48.09 19.09 8.80
CA PHE A 234 47.52 19.88 7.71
C PHE A 234 46.70 21.06 8.22
N ALA A 235 46.79 21.43 9.51
CA ALA A 235 45.99 22.44 10.16
C ALA A 235 44.48 22.18 10.07
N ILE A 236 44.08 20.89 9.96
CA ILE A 236 42.66 20.46 9.93
C ILE A 236 42.28 20.04 11.33
N GLN A 237 41.16 20.62 11.84
CA GLN A 237 40.60 20.30 13.16
C GLN A 237 39.78 19.03 13.15
N SER A 238 38.98 18.82 12.08
CA SER A 238 38.25 17.58 11.88
C SER A 238 38.11 17.24 10.39
N LEU A 239 38.16 15.94 10.09
CA LEU A 239 37.93 15.39 8.75
C LEU A 239 37.02 14.18 8.87
N ARG A 240 35.89 14.20 8.14
CA ARG A 240 34.98 13.07 8.01
C ARG A 240 34.72 12.78 6.54
N LEU A 241 34.91 11.51 6.16
CA LEU A 241 34.49 10.97 4.87
C LEU A 241 33.23 10.15 5.08
N SER A 242 32.24 10.30 4.20
CA SER A 242 31.00 9.51 4.26
C SER A 242 30.55 9.06 2.87
N GLY A 243 30.00 7.85 2.82
CA GLY A 243 29.28 7.34 1.68
C GLY A 243 27.88 6.93 2.09
N SER A 244 26.87 7.27 1.30
CA SER A 244 25.49 6.85 1.59
C SER A 244 24.76 6.36 0.35
N ILE A 245 23.82 5.44 0.60
CA ILE A 245 22.90 4.91 -0.39
C ILE A 245 21.49 5.25 0.10
N GLN A 246 20.74 6.00 -0.70
CA GLN A 246 19.32 6.25 -0.49
C GLN A 246 18.50 5.28 -1.33
N ASN A 247 17.33 4.88 -0.82
CA ASN A 247 16.47 3.88 -1.42
C ASN A 247 17.25 2.59 -1.74
N ALA A 248 17.97 2.08 -0.73
CA ALA A 248 18.96 1.01 -0.90
C ALA A 248 18.31 -0.32 -1.31
N ALA A 249 17.13 -0.65 -0.73
CA ALA A 249 16.38 -1.84 -1.09
C ALA A 249 14.91 -1.70 -0.68
N VAL A 250 14.02 -2.38 -1.40
CA VAL A 250 12.63 -2.56 -1.01
C VAL A 250 12.26 -4.05 -1.12
N PHE A 251 11.54 -4.55 -0.12
CA PHE A 251 11.02 -5.91 -0.07
C PHE A 251 9.50 -5.84 0.04
N ALA A 252 8.81 -6.26 -1.02
CA ALA A 252 7.36 -6.26 -1.15
C ALA A 252 6.91 -7.59 -1.79
N PRO A 253 6.72 -8.67 -0.99
CA PRO A 253 6.62 -10.04 -1.52
C PRO A 253 5.43 -10.31 -2.42
N HIS A 254 4.38 -9.49 -2.30
CA HIS A 254 3.15 -9.63 -3.10
C HIS A 254 2.98 -8.54 -4.16
N TRP A 255 3.89 -7.56 -4.19
CA TRP A 255 3.83 -6.44 -5.13
C TRP A 255 4.98 -6.51 -6.12
N ASN A 256 4.73 -7.09 -7.28
CA ASN A 256 5.73 -7.33 -8.33
C ASN A 256 5.74 -6.21 -9.39
N PHE A 257 5.31 -5.02 -9.02
CA PHE A 257 5.26 -3.85 -9.91
C PHE A 257 6.35 -2.85 -9.56
N TRP A 258 6.19 -1.62 -10.05
CA TRP A 258 7.04 -0.52 -9.64
C TRP A 258 6.97 -0.27 -8.13
N ASP A 259 7.64 0.73 -7.66
CA ASP A 259 7.73 1.02 -6.23
C ASP A 259 6.35 0.96 -5.54
N PRO A 260 6.19 0.18 -4.45
CA PRO A 260 4.90 0.00 -3.80
C PRO A 260 4.37 1.27 -3.12
N GLU A 261 5.22 2.23 -2.79
CA GLU A 261 4.83 3.48 -2.14
C GLU A 261 4.44 4.53 -3.16
N SER A 262 5.32 4.85 -4.09
CA SER A 262 5.10 5.90 -5.09
C SER A 262 4.26 5.44 -6.28
N GLY A 263 4.19 4.13 -6.56
CA GLY A 263 3.57 3.58 -7.77
C GLY A 263 4.33 3.91 -9.06
N SER A 264 5.55 4.40 -8.96
CA SER A 264 6.42 4.77 -10.06
C SER A 264 7.84 4.23 -9.87
N VAL A 265 8.72 4.47 -10.83
CA VAL A 265 10.13 4.11 -10.69
C VAL A 265 10.81 5.05 -9.70
N THR A 266 11.38 4.50 -8.64
CA THR A 266 12.12 5.26 -7.62
C THR A 266 13.62 4.96 -7.74
N PRO A 267 14.46 5.95 -8.06
CA PRO A 267 15.88 5.73 -8.27
C PRO A 267 16.62 5.44 -6.95
N ARG A 268 17.66 4.64 -7.05
CA ARG A 268 18.65 4.49 -5.99
C ARG A 268 19.72 5.58 -6.16
N THR A 269 20.02 6.31 -5.08
CA THR A 269 20.98 7.41 -5.11
C THR A 269 22.21 7.08 -4.27
N PHE A 270 23.38 7.31 -4.82
CA PHE A 270 24.67 7.16 -4.14
C PHE A 270 25.26 8.54 -3.90
N ASN A 271 25.65 8.83 -2.66
CA ASN A 271 26.28 10.08 -2.30
C ASN A 271 27.65 9.83 -1.64
N LEU A 272 28.61 10.66 -1.97
CA LEU A 272 29.88 10.76 -1.29
C LEU A 272 30.00 12.15 -0.66
N GLY A 273 30.44 12.23 0.58
CA GLY A 273 30.58 13.48 1.30
C GLY A 273 31.91 13.57 2.03
N ILE A 274 32.50 14.77 1.99
CA ILE A 274 33.72 15.11 2.75
C ILE A 274 33.34 16.34 3.60
N ASN A 275 33.53 16.24 4.91
CA ASN A 275 33.38 17.35 5.84
C ASN A 275 34.75 17.67 6.42
N VAL A 276 35.17 18.93 6.27
CA VAL A 276 36.43 19.45 6.76
C VAL A 276 36.17 20.66 7.64
N THR A 277 36.78 20.70 8.81
CA THR A 277 36.85 21.89 9.67
C THR A 277 38.34 22.28 9.78
N LEU A 278 38.62 23.54 9.45
CA LEU A 278 39.96 24.15 9.50
C LEU A 278 40.19 24.85 10.84
#